data_61e2b637d6ac3c1380113ef944a42976
#
_entry.id   61e2b637d6ac3c1380113ef944a42976
#
_cell.length_a   1.000
_cell.length_b   1.000
_cell.length_c   1.000
_cell.angle_alpha   90.00
_cell.angle_beta   90.00
_cell.angle_gamma   90.00
#
_symmetry.space_group_name_H-M   'P 1'
#
loop_
_entity.id
_entity.type
_entity.pdbx_description
1 polymer ?
#
loop_
_entity_poly.entity_id
_entity_poly.type
_entity_poly.pdbx_seq_one_letter_code
_entity_poly.pdbx_strand_id
1 'polypeptide(L)'
;MRLLSSSTLSSDPRPGKAIRKVVVTGLWILFFLVVFDVLINFLFPYPSEPHVTSAGQLNTYFEYGRSVEGKLSRMVGPTDESSSPLAQAGWLDPQLWKKLNLPVSRPPAKDLLIAIYGMSFSNQVGEVMEAMDSRLAIRAIAGPAGPPNYAFAAYNLDRGQHQADVVILGLLASSVKALRTLNGMTWQFEGPAPYTYPRYFVEDGKLKATWPKILSLAQLRAAFQDKAQWDAFVSQMREHDGFFNSFLFEHNWLDNSAIVRMIRRAWAQRHQTTIANQIHGPTGFNAETEIPVLRAMVADFAATAKADGKLPIVLVLNDRGYEDHLFQALKPTLESASIPYVSTHNIAPATDIRNFVGDGHFTESANKLIAEAVLKLLK
;
A
#
# COMPACT_ATOMS: atom_id res chain seq x y z
N MET A 1 76.59 -18.45 -34.91
CA MET A 1 75.11 -18.19 -34.98
C MET A 1 74.74 -17.56 -33.64
N ARG A 2 74.65 -16.22 -33.55
CA ARG A 2 74.33 -15.49 -32.32
C ARG A 2 72.84 -15.15 -32.32
N LEU A 3 72.10 -15.72 -31.37
CA LEU A 3 70.74 -15.36 -31.12
C LEU A 3 70.72 -14.04 -30.32
N LEU A 4 70.17 -13.00 -30.96
CA LEU A 4 69.84 -11.74 -30.29
C LEU A 4 68.55 -11.90 -29.54
N SER A 5 68.62 -11.92 -28.20
CA SER A 5 67.48 -11.83 -27.30
C SER A 5 67.00 -10.38 -27.23
N SER A 6 65.87 -10.05 -27.82
CA SER A 6 65.25 -8.74 -27.66
C SER A 6 64.42 -8.77 -26.36
N SER A 7 64.95 -8.20 -25.28
CA SER A 7 64.20 -7.88 -24.07
C SER A 7 63.28 -6.69 -24.34
N THR A 8 61.99 -6.94 -24.50
CA THR A 8 60.99 -5.90 -24.44
C THR A 8 60.88 -5.41 -23.01
N LEU A 9 61.45 -4.24 -22.74
CA LEU A 9 61.25 -3.49 -21.51
C LEU A 9 59.80 -3.11 -21.40
N SER A 10 59.03 -3.86 -20.59
CA SER A 10 57.73 -3.46 -20.06
C SER A 10 57.98 -2.21 -19.22
N SER A 11 57.60 -1.05 -19.74
CA SER A 11 57.58 0.20 -18.99
C SER A 11 56.47 0.15 -17.95
N ASP A 12 56.77 -0.23 -16.72
CA ASP A 12 55.88 -0.10 -15.59
C ASP A 12 55.37 1.35 -15.50
N PRO A 13 54.06 1.59 -15.52
CA PRO A 13 53.56 2.95 -15.41
C PRO A 13 53.92 3.50 -14.04
N ARG A 14 54.67 4.60 -13.99
CA ARG A 14 55.05 5.28 -12.75
C ARG A 14 53.80 5.47 -11.91
N PRO A 15 53.77 5.03 -10.63
CA PRO A 15 52.52 4.97 -9.81
C PRO A 15 51.81 6.31 -9.74
N GLY A 16 52.50 7.44 -9.78
CA GLY A 16 51.88 8.77 -9.80
C GLY A 16 51.05 9.10 -11.06
N LYS A 17 51.42 8.53 -12.24
CA LYS A 17 50.64 8.74 -13.48
C LYS A 17 49.35 7.91 -13.49
N ALA A 18 49.38 6.72 -12.92
CA ALA A 18 48.19 5.89 -12.78
C ALA A 18 47.19 6.52 -11.82
N ILE A 19 47.61 6.98 -10.66
CA ILE A 19 46.75 7.66 -9.67
C ILE A 19 46.11 8.93 -10.28
N ARG A 20 46.93 9.76 -10.99
CA ARG A 20 46.38 10.96 -11.65
C ARG A 20 45.31 10.63 -12.69
N LYS A 21 45.48 9.57 -13.48
CA LYS A 21 44.43 9.12 -14.44
C LYS A 21 43.15 8.71 -13.72
N VAL A 22 43.25 7.92 -12.65
CA VAL A 22 42.08 7.50 -11.86
C VAL A 22 41.35 8.71 -11.29
N VAL A 23 42.10 9.66 -10.69
CA VAL A 23 41.49 10.89 -10.14
C VAL A 23 40.79 11.72 -11.24
N VAL A 24 41.45 11.94 -12.39
CA VAL A 24 40.86 12.71 -13.49
C VAL A 24 39.62 11.99 -14.04
N THR A 25 39.67 10.68 -14.22
CA THR A 25 38.53 9.89 -14.64
C THR A 25 37.39 10.00 -13.62
N GLY A 26 37.66 9.91 -12.34
CA GLY A 26 36.67 10.09 -11.27
C GLY A 26 36.04 11.47 -11.29
N LEU A 27 36.81 12.54 -11.52
CA LEU A 27 36.27 13.90 -11.65
C LEU A 27 35.37 14.07 -12.88
N TRP A 28 35.71 13.45 -14.02
CA TRP A 28 34.86 13.47 -15.20
C TRP A 28 33.56 12.70 -14.97
N ILE A 29 33.60 11.55 -14.33
CA ILE A 29 32.40 10.79 -13.95
C ILE A 29 31.52 11.67 -13.06
N LEU A 30 32.08 12.28 -12.01
CA LEU A 30 31.32 13.15 -11.12
C LEU A 30 30.71 14.35 -11.87
N PHE A 31 31.47 14.98 -12.76
CA PHE A 31 30.99 16.08 -13.58
C PHE A 31 29.77 15.66 -14.43
N PHE A 32 29.88 14.55 -15.16
CA PHE A 32 28.76 14.07 -15.97
C PHE A 32 27.56 13.64 -15.15
N LEU A 33 27.77 13.07 -13.95
CA LEU A 33 26.66 12.77 -13.04
C LEU A 33 25.94 14.04 -12.59
N VAL A 34 26.69 15.10 -12.25
CA VAL A 34 26.07 16.40 -11.88
C VAL A 34 25.32 17.01 -13.07
N VAL A 35 25.92 17.00 -14.27
CA VAL A 35 25.25 17.49 -15.49
C VAL A 35 23.96 16.71 -15.75
N PHE A 36 24.00 15.38 -15.65
CA PHE A 36 22.84 14.53 -15.80
C PHE A 36 21.77 14.87 -14.77
N ASP A 37 22.16 15.04 -13.51
CA ASP A 37 21.26 15.35 -12.39
C ASP A 37 20.50 16.68 -12.62
N VAL A 38 21.22 17.73 -13.01
CA VAL A 38 20.65 19.03 -13.35
C VAL A 38 19.73 18.93 -14.55
N LEU A 39 20.14 18.22 -15.59
CA LEU A 39 19.36 18.06 -16.82
C LEU A 39 18.02 17.34 -16.55
N ILE A 40 18.04 16.25 -15.78
CA ILE A 40 16.81 15.52 -15.42
C ILE A 40 15.85 16.42 -14.65
N ASN A 41 16.33 17.16 -13.64
CA ASN A 41 15.48 18.04 -12.85
C ASN A 41 14.92 19.22 -13.69
N PHE A 42 15.65 19.66 -14.71
CA PHE A 42 15.20 20.69 -15.64
C PHE A 42 14.16 20.17 -16.65
N LEU A 43 14.38 18.98 -17.20
CA LEU A 43 13.51 18.41 -18.24
C LEU A 43 12.22 17.79 -17.67
N PHE A 44 12.26 17.31 -16.44
CA PHE A 44 11.16 16.60 -15.79
C PHE A 44 10.81 17.22 -14.42
N PRO A 45 10.39 18.50 -14.38
CA PRO A 45 10.00 19.15 -13.13
C PRO A 45 8.69 18.56 -12.60
N TYR A 46 8.58 18.45 -11.27
CA TYR A 46 7.30 18.12 -10.66
C TYR A 46 6.37 19.34 -10.72
N PRO A 47 5.06 19.16 -10.98
CA PRO A 47 4.12 20.27 -11.07
C PRO A 47 4.07 21.10 -9.79
N SER A 48 3.99 22.42 -9.91
CA SER A 48 3.77 23.33 -8.77
C SER A 48 2.36 23.22 -8.19
N GLU A 49 1.39 22.86 -9.03
CA GLU A 49 -0.03 22.71 -8.67
C GLU A 49 -0.50 21.28 -8.99
N PRO A 50 -0.19 20.29 -8.12
CA PRO A 50 -0.44 18.87 -8.42
C PRO A 50 -1.91 18.47 -8.41
N HIS A 51 -2.82 19.29 -7.86
CA HIS A 51 -4.27 19.06 -7.90
C HIS A 51 -4.89 19.42 -9.27
N VAL A 52 -4.26 20.34 -10.01
CA VAL A 52 -4.72 20.80 -11.35
C VAL A 52 -3.93 20.10 -12.44
N THR A 53 -2.63 19.98 -12.26
CA THR A 53 -1.71 19.45 -13.28
C THR A 53 -1.14 18.12 -12.82
N SER A 54 -1.46 17.05 -13.54
CA SER A 54 -0.85 15.74 -13.28
C SER A 54 0.59 15.70 -13.77
N ALA A 55 1.48 15.09 -12.98
CA ALA A 55 2.83 14.84 -13.42
C ALA A 55 2.85 13.86 -14.60
N GLY A 56 3.66 14.14 -15.62
CA GLY A 56 3.91 13.19 -16.69
C GLY A 56 4.60 11.92 -16.20
N GLN A 57 4.49 10.83 -16.97
CA GLN A 57 5.05 9.53 -16.57
C GLN A 57 6.56 9.58 -16.23
N LEU A 58 7.34 10.34 -16.98
CA LEU A 58 8.79 10.48 -16.71
C LEU A 58 9.06 11.31 -15.44
N ASN A 59 8.27 12.36 -15.20
CA ASN A 59 8.36 13.13 -13.97
C ASN A 59 8.08 12.23 -12.76
N THR A 60 6.99 11.47 -12.83
CA THR A 60 6.62 10.50 -11.79
C THR A 60 7.71 9.44 -11.59
N TYR A 61 8.33 8.96 -12.66
CA TYR A 61 9.42 7.98 -12.59
C TYR A 61 10.58 8.45 -11.71
N PHE A 62 11.02 9.69 -11.87
CA PHE A 62 12.10 10.25 -11.05
C PHE A 62 11.62 10.64 -9.64
N GLU A 63 10.35 11.02 -9.48
CA GLU A 63 9.79 11.37 -8.18
C GLU A 63 9.51 10.15 -7.29
N TYR A 64 9.27 8.98 -7.85
CA TYR A 64 9.07 7.73 -7.07
C TYR A 64 10.22 7.43 -6.11
N GLY A 65 11.44 7.82 -6.43
CA GLY A 65 12.61 7.64 -5.59
C GLY A 65 12.85 8.74 -4.54
N ARG A 66 12.00 9.78 -4.48
CA ARG A 66 12.07 10.79 -3.42
C ARG A 66 11.76 10.14 -2.07
N SER A 67 12.30 10.69 -0.97
CA SER A 67 11.92 10.23 0.38
C SER A 67 10.42 10.30 0.60
N VAL A 68 9.89 9.51 1.54
CA VAL A 68 8.46 9.54 1.88
C VAL A 68 8.05 10.95 2.29
N GLU A 69 8.77 11.57 3.22
CA GLU A 69 8.55 12.96 3.65
C GLU A 69 8.62 13.94 2.48
N GLY A 70 9.61 13.80 1.60
CA GLY A 70 9.74 14.65 0.41
C GLY A 70 8.62 14.47 -0.61
N LYS A 71 8.05 13.26 -0.74
CA LYS A 71 6.84 13.04 -1.56
C LYS A 71 5.61 13.65 -0.90
N LEU A 72 5.43 13.44 0.40
CA LEU A 72 4.33 14.00 1.16
C LEU A 72 4.29 15.53 1.06
N SER A 73 5.44 16.19 1.22
CA SER A 73 5.54 17.65 1.12
C SER A 73 5.14 18.22 -0.25
N ARG A 74 5.24 17.40 -1.32
CA ARG A 74 4.82 17.77 -2.67
C ARG A 74 3.35 17.48 -2.96
N MET A 75 2.78 16.47 -2.30
CA MET A 75 1.39 16.06 -2.50
C MET A 75 0.42 16.87 -1.66
N VAL A 76 0.87 17.34 -0.51
CA VAL A 76 0.05 18.03 0.50
C VAL A 76 0.22 19.53 0.34
N GLY A 77 -0.80 20.17 -0.20
CA GLY A 77 -0.88 21.63 -0.24
C GLY A 77 -1.43 22.22 1.07
N PRO A 78 -1.40 23.55 1.21
CA PRO A 78 -1.92 24.24 2.40
C PRO A 78 -3.44 24.09 2.57
N THR A 79 -4.18 23.83 1.50
CA THR A 79 -5.64 23.62 1.51
C THR A 79 -5.99 22.31 0.79
N ASP A 80 -7.27 21.88 0.85
CA ASP A 80 -7.74 20.72 0.12
C ASP A 80 -7.60 20.95 -1.40
N GLU A 81 -7.94 22.12 -1.88
CA GLU A 81 -7.88 22.47 -3.30
C GLU A 81 -6.45 22.46 -3.86
N SER A 82 -5.45 22.75 -3.02
CA SER A 82 -4.04 22.75 -3.41
C SER A 82 -3.35 21.39 -3.22
N SER A 83 -4.03 20.42 -2.61
CA SER A 83 -3.50 19.07 -2.40
C SER A 83 -3.84 18.16 -3.57
N SER A 84 -2.97 17.19 -3.86
CA SER A 84 -3.26 16.19 -4.90
C SER A 84 -4.50 15.37 -4.54
N PRO A 85 -5.29 14.90 -5.51
CA PRO A 85 -6.44 14.02 -5.26
C PRO A 85 -6.07 12.77 -4.46
N LEU A 86 -4.89 12.22 -4.70
CA LEU A 86 -4.38 11.06 -3.96
C LEU A 86 -4.04 11.41 -2.51
N ALA A 87 -3.66 12.64 -2.19
CA ALA A 87 -3.45 13.04 -0.81
C ALA A 87 -4.76 13.18 -0.03
N GLN A 88 -5.89 13.35 -0.69
CA GLN A 88 -7.19 13.57 -0.07
C GLN A 88 -7.95 12.28 0.23
N ALA A 89 -7.74 11.23 -0.57
CA ALA A 89 -8.46 9.96 -0.45
C ALA A 89 -7.86 9.04 0.64
N GLY A 90 -8.56 7.97 1.01
CA GLY A 90 -8.01 6.83 1.75
C GLY A 90 -7.66 7.04 3.23
N TRP A 91 -8.00 8.14 3.84
CA TRP A 91 -7.82 8.37 5.27
C TRP A 91 -8.89 7.65 6.10
N LEU A 92 -8.51 7.20 7.30
CA LEU A 92 -9.42 6.67 8.31
C LEU A 92 -10.14 7.84 9.02
N ASP A 93 -10.85 8.64 8.24
CA ASP A 93 -11.55 9.83 8.70
C ASP A 93 -13.07 9.73 8.46
N PRO A 94 -13.88 9.48 9.52
CA PRO A 94 -15.33 9.44 9.40
C PRO A 94 -15.97 10.72 8.84
N GLN A 95 -15.33 11.88 8.99
CA GLN A 95 -15.85 13.13 8.42
C GLN A 95 -15.66 13.16 6.89
N LEU A 96 -14.59 12.54 6.39
CA LEU A 96 -14.39 12.37 4.96
C LEU A 96 -15.48 11.43 4.38
N TRP A 97 -15.78 10.32 5.06
CA TRP A 97 -16.79 9.36 4.59
C TRP A 97 -18.22 9.94 4.57
N LYS A 98 -18.55 10.86 5.49
CA LYS A 98 -19.85 11.58 5.46
C LYS A 98 -20.01 12.39 4.18
N LYS A 99 -18.92 12.93 3.62
CA LYS A 99 -18.96 13.69 2.36
C LYS A 99 -19.23 12.81 1.12
N LEU A 100 -19.06 11.49 1.24
CA LEU A 100 -19.26 10.55 0.13
C LEU A 100 -20.75 10.19 -0.10
N ASN A 101 -21.66 10.70 0.72
CA ASN A 101 -23.11 10.43 0.64
C ASN A 101 -23.47 8.93 0.58
N LEU A 102 -22.68 8.09 1.25
CA LEU A 102 -22.91 6.65 1.30
C LEU A 102 -24.22 6.35 2.06
N PRO A 103 -25.01 5.35 1.62
CA PRO A 103 -26.27 5.01 2.29
C PRO A 103 -26.03 4.59 3.74
N VAL A 104 -26.74 5.23 4.68
CA VAL A 104 -26.66 4.93 6.12
C VAL A 104 -27.77 3.97 6.57
N SER A 105 -28.87 3.91 5.83
CA SER A 105 -29.97 2.97 6.00
C SER A 105 -30.38 2.42 4.64
N ARG A 106 -31.12 1.34 4.65
CA ARG A 106 -31.66 0.73 3.43
C ARG A 106 -32.56 1.73 2.69
N PRO A 107 -32.23 2.10 1.43
CA PRO A 107 -33.15 2.93 0.62
C PRO A 107 -34.52 2.24 0.40
N PRO A 108 -35.61 2.98 0.28
CA PRO A 108 -36.98 2.38 0.18
C PRO A 108 -37.16 1.38 -0.96
N ALA A 109 -36.40 1.52 -2.06
CA ALA A 109 -36.50 0.64 -3.23
C ALA A 109 -35.52 -0.55 -3.18
N LYS A 110 -34.86 -0.77 -2.06
CA LYS A 110 -33.80 -1.80 -1.91
C LYS A 110 -34.18 -2.81 -0.82
N ASP A 111 -33.86 -4.07 -1.05
CA ASP A 111 -34.14 -5.16 -0.09
C ASP A 111 -33.02 -5.33 0.93
N LEU A 112 -31.76 -5.03 0.55
CA LEU A 112 -30.57 -5.19 1.39
C LEU A 112 -29.65 -3.98 1.29
N LEU A 113 -29.04 -3.60 2.42
CA LEU A 113 -27.90 -2.71 2.48
C LEU A 113 -26.67 -3.52 2.87
N ILE A 114 -25.64 -3.48 2.06
CA ILE A 114 -24.38 -4.18 2.28
C ILE A 114 -23.28 -3.16 2.50
N ALA A 115 -22.57 -3.25 3.63
CA ALA A 115 -21.37 -2.44 3.87
C ALA A 115 -20.12 -3.24 3.55
N ILE A 116 -19.22 -2.66 2.74
CA ILE A 116 -17.98 -3.30 2.27
C ILE A 116 -16.78 -2.49 2.73
N TYR A 117 -15.83 -3.17 3.39
CA TYR A 117 -14.58 -2.61 3.88
C TYR A 117 -13.40 -3.33 3.24
N GLY A 118 -12.50 -2.59 2.60
CA GLY A 118 -11.37 -3.20 1.91
C GLY A 118 -10.56 -2.21 1.10
N MET A 119 -10.08 -2.65 -0.03
CA MET A 119 -9.39 -1.84 -1.03
C MET A 119 -10.15 -1.88 -2.36
N SER A 120 -9.58 -1.29 -3.41
CA SER A 120 -10.18 -1.21 -4.75
C SER A 120 -10.77 -2.53 -5.26
N PHE A 121 -10.13 -3.66 -5.02
CA PHE A 121 -10.63 -4.99 -5.38
C PHE A 121 -12.00 -5.27 -4.76
N SER A 122 -12.17 -4.98 -3.49
CA SER A 122 -13.45 -5.18 -2.79
C SER A 122 -14.51 -4.21 -3.27
N ASN A 123 -14.13 -2.96 -3.58
CA ASN A 123 -15.03 -1.96 -4.13
C ASN A 123 -15.57 -2.38 -5.49
N GLN A 124 -14.70 -2.85 -6.39
CA GLN A 124 -15.12 -3.34 -7.72
C GLN A 124 -16.09 -4.51 -7.63
N VAL A 125 -15.90 -5.43 -6.70
CA VAL A 125 -16.86 -6.52 -6.45
C VAL A 125 -18.21 -5.94 -5.99
N GLY A 126 -18.20 -4.96 -5.10
CA GLY A 126 -19.42 -4.28 -4.64
C GLY A 126 -20.17 -3.57 -5.76
N GLU A 127 -19.48 -2.83 -6.61
CA GLU A 127 -20.06 -2.16 -7.80
C GLU A 127 -20.71 -3.16 -8.76
N VAL A 128 -20.03 -4.29 -9.01
CA VAL A 128 -20.58 -5.37 -9.85
C VAL A 128 -21.79 -6.03 -9.19
N MET A 129 -21.79 -6.28 -7.89
CA MET A 129 -22.95 -6.81 -7.17
C MET A 129 -24.17 -5.91 -7.29
N GLU A 130 -24.01 -4.59 -7.10
CA GLU A 130 -25.10 -3.62 -7.23
C GLU A 130 -25.62 -3.52 -8.67
N ALA A 131 -24.73 -3.63 -9.66
CA ALA A 131 -25.12 -3.67 -11.08
C ALA A 131 -25.85 -4.96 -11.46
N MET A 132 -25.57 -6.10 -10.80
CA MET A 132 -26.19 -7.38 -11.08
C MET A 132 -27.53 -7.57 -10.36
N ASP A 133 -27.73 -6.97 -9.20
CA ASP A 133 -28.95 -7.08 -8.41
C ASP A 133 -29.43 -5.71 -7.94
N SER A 134 -30.42 -5.17 -8.64
CA SER A 134 -31.00 -3.86 -8.35
C SER A 134 -31.67 -3.73 -6.97
N ARG A 135 -31.86 -4.84 -6.24
CA ARG A 135 -32.41 -4.86 -4.87
C ARG A 135 -31.35 -4.49 -3.82
N LEU A 136 -30.08 -4.44 -4.21
CA LEU A 136 -28.98 -4.11 -3.31
C LEU A 136 -28.68 -2.62 -3.27
N ALA A 137 -28.28 -2.14 -2.11
CA ALA A 137 -27.58 -0.88 -1.94
C ALA A 137 -26.20 -1.17 -1.34
N ILE A 138 -25.18 -0.50 -1.83
CA ILE A 138 -23.79 -0.70 -1.39
C ILE A 138 -23.28 0.53 -0.65
N ARG A 139 -22.75 0.31 0.55
CA ARG A 139 -21.93 1.25 1.31
C ARG A 139 -20.48 0.78 1.28
N ALA A 140 -19.65 1.33 0.41
CA ALA A 140 -18.28 0.91 0.30
C ALA A 140 -17.31 1.93 0.93
N ILE A 141 -16.50 1.48 1.89
CA ILE A 141 -15.35 2.22 2.42
C ILE A 141 -14.10 1.44 2.02
N ALA A 142 -13.56 1.81 0.87
CA ALA A 142 -12.41 1.16 0.25
C ALA A 142 -11.32 2.20 0.02
N GLY A 143 -10.28 2.16 0.84
CA GLY A 143 -9.13 3.05 0.68
C GLY A 143 -8.26 2.62 -0.51
N PRO A 144 -7.73 3.56 -1.31
CA PRO A 144 -6.71 3.24 -2.29
C PRO A 144 -5.52 2.56 -1.60
N ALA A 145 -5.11 1.38 -2.07
CA ALA A 145 -4.08 0.55 -1.42
C ALA A 145 -4.35 0.29 0.08
N GLY A 146 -5.62 0.24 0.50
CA GLY A 146 -6.02 0.01 1.88
C GLY A 146 -5.77 -1.43 2.32
N PRO A 147 -4.78 -1.70 3.19
CA PRO A 147 -4.45 -3.05 3.62
C PRO A 147 -5.46 -3.59 4.66
N PRO A 148 -5.30 -4.86 5.12
CA PRO A 148 -6.22 -5.45 6.10
C PRO A 148 -6.42 -4.62 7.37
N ASN A 149 -5.36 -3.98 7.88
CA ASN A 149 -5.44 -3.09 9.04
C ASN A 149 -6.27 -1.84 8.76
N TYR A 150 -6.22 -1.27 7.54
CA TYR A 150 -7.12 -0.20 7.12
C TYR A 150 -8.58 -0.70 7.07
N ALA A 151 -8.83 -1.81 6.37
CA ALA A 151 -10.18 -2.35 6.19
C ALA A 151 -10.87 -2.66 7.54
N PHE A 152 -10.13 -3.30 8.45
CA PHE A 152 -10.63 -3.63 9.79
C PHE A 152 -10.84 -2.39 10.66
N ALA A 153 -9.94 -1.39 10.60
CA ALA A 153 -10.12 -0.12 11.30
C ALA A 153 -11.32 0.66 10.78
N ALA A 154 -11.49 0.72 9.44
CA ALA A 154 -12.63 1.36 8.81
C ALA A 154 -13.96 0.72 9.24
N TYR A 155 -14.03 -0.61 9.28
CA TYR A 155 -15.18 -1.32 9.82
C TYR A 155 -15.47 -0.89 11.26
N ASN A 156 -14.49 -0.91 12.14
CA ASN A 156 -14.69 -0.56 13.56
C ASN A 156 -15.13 0.89 13.77
N LEU A 157 -14.64 1.83 12.97
CA LEU A 157 -15.01 3.24 13.03
C LEU A 157 -16.41 3.53 12.44
N ASP A 158 -16.83 2.71 11.46
CA ASP A 158 -18.04 2.95 10.69
C ASP A 158 -19.25 2.10 11.13
N ARG A 159 -19.05 0.94 11.79
CA ARG A 159 -20.11 -0.04 12.08
C ARG A 159 -21.32 0.51 12.83
N GLY A 160 -21.13 1.54 13.64
CA GLY A 160 -22.21 2.24 14.36
C GLY A 160 -22.85 3.40 13.57
N GLN A 161 -22.38 3.70 12.37
CA GLN A 161 -22.85 4.83 11.56
C GLN A 161 -23.90 4.42 10.50
N HIS A 162 -24.23 3.15 10.38
CA HIS A 162 -25.15 2.64 9.38
C HIS A 162 -25.94 1.41 9.86
N GLN A 163 -27.03 1.13 9.16
CA GLN A 163 -27.94 0.00 9.42
C GLN A 163 -27.83 -1.08 8.32
N ALA A 164 -26.60 -1.41 7.89
CA ALA A 164 -26.41 -2.47 6.92
C ALA A 164 -26.85 -3.84 7.49
N ASP A 165 -27.44 -4.64 6.63
CA ASP A 165 -27.87 -6.01 6.95
C ASP A 165 -26.68 -6.98 6.90
N VAL A 166 -25.76 -6.71 5.98
CA VAL A 166 -24.57 -7.51 5.69
C VAL A 166 -23.33 -6.63 5.76
N VAL A 167 -22.27 -7.15 6.32
CA VAL A 167 -20.95 -6.51 6.33
C VAL A 167 -19.90 -7.41 5.71
N ILE A 168 -19.11 -6.88 4.78
CA ILE A 168 -18.07 -7.62 4.06
C ILE A 168 -16.71 -7.05 4.40
N LEU A 169 -15.80 -7.90 4.89
CA LEU A 169 -14.39 -7.57 5.07
C LEU A 169 -13.59 -8.18 3.92
N GLY A 170 -13.06 -7.33 3.05
CA GLY A 170 -12.24 -7.75 1.92
C GLY A 170 -10.75 -7.72 2.26
N LEU A 171 -10.07 -8.83 2.02
CA LEU A 171 -8.66 -9.04 2.34
C LEU A 171 -7.92 -9.47 1.08
N LEU A 172 -6.91 -8.71 0.65
CA LEU A 172 -6.08 -9.02 -0.50
C LEU A 172 -4.76 -9.64 -0.05
N ALA A 173 -4.36 -10.74 -0.67
CA ALA A 173 -3.18 -11.52 -0.25
C ALA A 173 -1.88 -10.71 -0.29
N SER A 174 -1.61 -9.97 -1.38
CA SER A 174 -0.40 -9.14 -1.49
C SER A 174 -0.31 -8.02 -0.47
N SER A 175 -1.44 -7.63 0.16
CA SER A 175 -1.50 -6.55 1.15
C SER A 175 -1.30 -7.02 2.59
N VAL A 176 -1.24 -8.33 2.86
CA VAL A 176 -1.03 -8.88 4.21
C VAL A 176 0.28 -8.38 4.85
N LYS A 177 1.33 -8.21 4.05
CA LYS A 177 2.61 -7.64 4.52
C LYS A 177 2.45 -6.26 5.16
N ALA A 178 1.45 -5.48 4.75
CA ALA A 178 1.20 -4.16 5.30
C ALA A 178 0.62 -4.15 6.72
N LEU A 179 0.31 -5.31 7.31
CA LEU A 179 0.01 -5.43 8.74
C LEU A 179 1.17 -4.94 9.63
N ARG A 180 2.41 -4.91 9.10
CA ARG A 180 3.59 -4.37 9.80
C ARG A 180 3.73 -2.86 9.78
N THR A 181 2.91 -2.14 9.03
CA THR A 181 3.12 -0.71 8.78
C THR A 181 2.05 0.17 9.42
N LEU A 182 2.44 1.42 9.68
CA LEU A 182 1.57 2.53 10.08
C LEU A 182 1.25 3.49 8.92
N ASN A 183 2.00 3.40 7.79
CA ASN A 183 1.85 4.33 6.66
C ASN A 183 1.93 3.62 5.32
N GLY A 184 1.07 4.00 4.38
CA GLY A 184 0.98 3.39 3.06
C GLY A 184 2.28 3.45 2.26
N MET A 185 3.02 4.55 2.35
CA MET A 185 4.23 4.77 1.55
C MET A 185 5.47 4.03 2.08
N THR A 186 5.43 3.46 3.28
CA THR A 186 6.56 2.66 3.78
C THR A 186 6.57 1.27 3.17
N TRP A 187 5.43 0.60 3.06
CA TRP A 187 5.34 -0.73 2.46
C TRP A 187 5.14 -0.71 0.93
N GLN A 188 4.65 0.41 0.38
CA GLN A 188 4.55 0.69 -1.06
C GLN A 188 5.31 1.97 -1.39
N PHE A 189 6.63 1.94 -1.34
CA PHE A 189 7.46 3.13 -1.47
C PHE A 189 7.20 3.94 -2.75
N GLU A 190 6.91 3.29 -3.85
CA GLU A 190 6.57 3.94 -5.12
C GLU A 190 5.10 4.35 -5.20
N GLY A 191 4.24 3.73 -4.40
CA GLY A 191 2.82 4.05 -4.37
C GLY A 191 2.53 5.38 -3.67
N PRO A 192 1.73 6.28 -4.26
CA PRO A 192 1.39 7.55 -3.65
C PRO A 192 0.23 7.39 -2.63
N ALA A 193 0.41 6.55 -1.62
CA ALA A 193 -0.58 6.27 -0.58
C ALA A 193 -0.16 6.90 0.76
N PRO A 194 -0.39 8.22 0.99
CA PRO A 194 0.09 8.95 2.16
C PRO A 194 -0.62 8.57 3.46
N TYR A 195 -1.64 7.75 3.36
CA TYR A 195 -2.54 7.42 4.46
C TYR A 195 -1.85 6.64 5.55
N THR A 196 -2.39 6.77 6.75
CA THR A 196 -1.94 6.04 7.93
C THR A 196 -3.07 5.12 8.42
N TYR A 197 -2.68 4.05 9.06
CA TYR A 197 -3.61 3.09 9.65
C TYR A 197 -3.00 2.43 10.89
N PRO A 198 -3.81 1.91 11.82
CA PRO A 198 -3.28 1.28 13.01
C PRO A 198 -2.50 0.01 12.68
N ARG A 199 -1.42 -0.22 13.40
CA ARG A 199 -0.74 -1.51 13.44
C ARG A 199 -1.38 -2.36 14.54
N TYR A 200 -1.94 -3.49 14.16
CA TYR A 200 -2.51 -4.46 15.09
C TYR A 200 -1.47 -5.50 15.51
N PHE A 201 -1.64 -6.02 16.73
CA PHE A 201 -0.84 -7.10 17.28
C PHE A 201 -1.66 -7.88 18.32
N VAL A 202 -1.24 -9.12 18.58
CA VAL A 202 -1.86 -9.95 19.62
C VAL A 202 -0.99 -9.94 20.87
N GLU A 203 -1.56 -9.54 22.00
CA GLU A 203 -0.92 -9.56 23.30
C GLU A 203 -1.88 -10.18 24.33
N ASP A 204 -1.42 -11.16 25.08
CA ASP A 204 -2.24 -11.93 26.04
C ASP A 204 -3.53 -12.51 25.42
N GLY A 205 -3.42 -12.98 24.17
CA GLY A 205 -4.54 -13.53 23.41
C GLY A 205 -5.60 -12.50 22.95
N LYS A 206 -5.34 -11.21 23.13
CA LYS A 206 -6.24 -10.11 22.74
C LYS A 206 -5.64 -9.29 21.62
N LEU A 207 -6.49 -8.89 20.69
CA LEU A 207 -6.11 -7.95 19.63
C LEU A 207 -5.96 -6.55 20.20
N LYS A 208 -4.79 -5.95 20.01
CA LYS A 208 -4.47 -4.57 20.40
C LYS A 208 -4.02 -3.79 19.16
N ALA A 209 -3.97 -2.45 19.26
CA ALA A 209 -3.57 -1.60 18.16
C ALA A 209 -2.71 -0.43 18.65
N THR A 210 -1.65 -0.14 17.90
CA THR A 210 -0.95 1.14 17.93
C THR A 210 -1.55 2.04 16.86
N TRP A 211 -2.24 3.10 17.28
CA TRP A 211 -2.81 4.09 16.37
C TRP A 211 -1.76 5.12 15.96
N PRO A 212 -1.70 5.51 14.66
CA PRO A 212 -0.81 6.56 14.22
C PRO A 212 -1.22 7.91 14.81
N LYS A 213 -0.24 8.78 15.05
CA LYS A 213 -0.46 10.15 15.56
C LYS A 213 -1.11 11.08 14.54
N ILE A 214 -1.07 10.72 13.25
CA ILE A 214 -1.67 11.46 12.14
C ILE A 214 -2.71 10.54 11.50
N LEU A 215 -3.97 10.94 11.48
CA LEU A 215 -5.11 10.13 10.99
C LEU A 215 -5.89 10.82 9.86
N SER A 216 -5.55 12.06 9.53
CA SER A 216 -6.23 12.83 8.49
C SER A 216 -5.28 13.75 7.74
N LEU A 217 -5.70 14.18 6.56
CA LEU A 217 -4.96 15.17 5.77
C LEU A 217 -4.77 16.49 6.54
N ALA A 218 -5.78 16.92 7.29
CA ALA A 218 -5.69 18.12 8.11
C ALA A 218 -4.62 18.00 9.20
N GLN A 219 -4.55 16.84 9.87
CA GLN A 219 -3.49 16.57 10.86
C GLN A 219 -2.11 16.50 10.21
N LEU A 220 -2.01 15.94 9.02
CA LEU A 220 -0.75 15.89 8.27
C LEU A 220 -0.25 17.29 7.92
N ARG A 221 -1.14 18.19 7.46
CA ARG A 221 -0.79 19.61 7.23
C ARG A 221 -0.32 20.29 8.50
N ALA A 222 -1.05 20.11 9.61
CA ALA A 222 -0.66 20.69 10.89
C ALA A 222 0.73 20.19 11.34
N ALA A 223 1.00 18.90 11.20
CA ALA A 223 2.28 18.33 11.55
C ALA A 223 3.44 18.89 10.71
N PHE A 224 3.23 19.18 9.42
CA PHE A 224 4.26 19.85 8.60
C PHE A 224 4.55 21.29 9.02
N GLN A 225 3.63 21.96 9.72
CA GLN A 225 3.83 23.31 10.28
C GLN A 225 4.41 23.30 11.71
N ASP A 226 4.41 22.13 12.36
CA ASP A 226 4.89 21.95 13.73
C ASP A 226 5.96 20.86 13.79
N LYS A 227 7.22 21.29 13.86
CA LYS A 227 8.35 20.36 13.90
C LYS A 227 8.25 19.34 15.04
N ALA A 228 7.72 19.71 16.19
CA ALA A 228 7.62 18.80 17.33
C ALA A 228 6.58 17.69 17.06
N GLN A 229 5.44 18.03 16.43
CA GLN A 229 4.45 17.04 16.01
C GLN A 229 5.00 16.10 14.93
N TRP A 230 5.72 16.66 13.96
CA TRP A 230 6.37 15.87 12.91
C TRP A 230 7.41 14.90 13.47
N ASP A 231 8.33 15.40 14.30
CA ASP A 231 9.37 14.59 14.95
C ASP A 231 8.75 13.46 15.80
N ALA A 232 7.65 13.73 16.50
CA ALA A 232 6.92 12.75 17.28
C ALA A 232 6.26 11.67 16.42
N PHE A 233 5.76 12.03 15.22
CA PHE A 233 5.25 11.07 14.24
C PHE A 233 6.38 10.22 13.66
N VAL A 234 7.49 10.83 13.24
CA VAL A 234 8.66 10.11 12.71
C VAL A 234 9.24 9.15 13.75
N SER A 235 9.29 9.56 15.03
CA SER A 235 9.72 8.69 16.14
C SER A 235 8.78 7.48 16.29
N GLN A 236 7.46 7.69 16.20
CA GLN A 236 6.50 6.59 16.23
C GLN A 236 6.67 5.65 15.04
N MET A 237 6.90 6.21 13.83
CA MET A 237 7.18 5.40 12.64
C MET A 237 8.43 4.54 12.83
N ARG A 238 9.51 5.12 13.39
CA ARG A 238 10.76 4.39 13.67
C ARG A 238 10.59 3.26 14.67
N GLU A 239 9.73 3.43 15.65
CA GLU A 239 9.47 2.44 16.71
C GLU A 239 8.51 1.35 16.26
N HIS A 240 7.46 1.71 15.54
CA HIS A 240 6.32 0.82 15.33
C HIS A 240 6.07 0.42 13.87
N ASP A 241 6.69 1.06 12.88
CA ASP A 241 6.51 0.68 11.47
C ASP A 241 7.63 -0.28 11.03
N GLY A 242 7.26 -1.52 10.72
CA GLY A 242 8.23 -2.57 10.36
C GLY A 242 8.88 -2.38 8.99
N PHE A 243 8.40 -1.43 8.16
CA PHE A 243 9.00 -1.04 6.89
C PHE A 243 9.80 0.26 6.99
N PHE A 244 9.80 0.92 8.17
CA PHE A 244 10.51 2.18 8.32
C PHE A 244 12.01 2.01 8.04
N ASN A 245 12.55 2.97 7.29
CA ASN A 245 13.97 3.11 7.03
C ASN A 245 14.27 4.60 6.87
N SER A 246 15.16 5.16 7.67
CA SER A 246 15.46 6.60 7.68
C SER A 246 15.88 7.13 6.30
N PHE A 247 16.70 6.38 5.54
CA PHE A 247 17.12 6.79 4.20
C PHE A 247 15.94 6.86 3.21
N LEU A 248 14.93 6.00 3.39
CA LEU A 248 13.73 5.99 2.56
C LEU A 248 12.71 7.03 3.01
N PHE A 249 12.61 7.29 4.31
CA PHE A 249 11.54 8.08 4.89
C PHE A 249 11.90 9.57 5.00
N GLU A 250 13.07 9.90 5.59
CA GLU A 250 13.39 11.24 6.02
C GLU A 250 13.89 12.11 4.85
N HIS A 251 13.35 13.33 4.76
CA HIS A 251 13.74 14.32 3.77
C HIS A 251 15.11 14.94 4.10
N ASN A 252 15.92 15.15 3.08
CA ASN A 252 17.13 15.93 3.16
C ASN A 252 17.49 16.54 1.79
N TRP A 253 18.55 17.34 1.72
CA TRP A 253 18.95 18.02 0.49
C TRP A 253 19.25 17.06 -0.69
N LEU A 254 19.60 15.81 -0.42
CA LEU A 254 19.83 14.77 -1.44
C LEU A 254 18.56 14.38 -2.20
N ASP A 255 17.38 14.68 -1.68
CA ASP A 255 16.11 14.46 -2.39
C ASP A 255 16.02 15.23 -3.70
N ASN A 256 16.80 16.31 -3.85
CA ASN A 256 16.84 17.08 -5.08
C ASN A 256 17.71 16.43 -6.17
N SER A 257 18.53 15.44 -5.83
CA SER A 257 19.32 14.68 -6.80
C SER A 257 18.51 13.56 -7.45
N ALA A 258 18.38 13.58 -8.77
CA ALA A 258 17.75 12.52 -9.54
C ALA A 258 18.50 11.18 -9.38
N ILE A 259 19.83 11.23 -9.29
CA ILE A 259 20.67 10.05 -9.08
C ILE A 259 20.38 9.43 -7.71
N VAL A 260 20.33 10.24 -6.65
CA VAL A 260 20.02 9.74 -5.31
C VAL A 260 18.59 9.15 -5.26
N ARG A 261 17.64 9.78 -5.94
CA ARG A 261 16.27 9.22 -6.06
C ARG A 261 16.28 7.84 -6.74
N MET A 262 17.05 7.65 -7.80
CA MET A 262 17.19 6.33 -8.45
C MET A 262 17.82 5.28 -7.52
N ILE A 263 18.87 5.64 -6.80
CA ILE A 263 19.53 4.76 -5.82
C ILE A 263 18.53 4.41 -4.69
N ARG A 264 17.83 5.39 -4.16
CA ARG A 264 16.84 5.19 -3.10
C ARG A 264 15.71 4.27 -3.56
N ARG A 265 15.25 4.41 -4.80
CA ARG A 265 14.25 3.53 -5.40
C ARG A 265 14.71 2.07 -5.44
N ALA A 266 15.93 1.82 -5.92
CA ALA A 266 16.51 0.47 -5.93
C ALA A 266 16.67 -0.09 -4.50
N TRP A 267 17.09 0.75 -3.57
CA TRP A 267 17.20 0.39 -2.16
C TRP A 267 15.84 0.06 -1.54
N ALA A 268 14.82 0.87 -1.81
CA ALA A 268 13.46 0.64 -1.34
C ALA A 268 12.91 -0.70 -1.82
N GLN A 269 13.08 -1.03 -3.09
CA GLN A 269 12.65 -2.31 -3.65
C GLN A 269 13.33 -3.49 -2.92
N ARG A 270 14.65 -3.41 -2.72
CA ARG A 270 15.38 -4.44 -1.98
C ARG A 270 14.89 -4.56 -0.53
N HIS A 271 14.74 -3.44 0.17
CA HIS A 271 14.29 -3.38 1.56
C HIS A 271 12.89 -3.99 1.71
N GLN A 272 11.94 -3.56 0.89
CA GLN A 272 10.56 -4.07 0.91
C GLN A 272 10.49 -5.55 0.56
N THR A 273 11.24 -6.01 -0.43
CA THR A 273 11.31 -7.43 -0.80
C THR A 273 11.89 -8.27 0.35
N THR A 274 12.93 -7.78 1.03
CA THR A 274 13.51 -8.49 2.18
C THR A 274 12.48 -8.69 3.30
N ILE A 275 11.70 -7.67 3.62
CA ILE A 275 10.64 -7.77 4.65
C ILE A 275 9.49 -8.65 4.16
N ALA A 276 9.05 -8.47 2.91
CA ALA A 276 7.96 -9.26 2.34
C ALA A 276 8.27 -10.77 2.35
N ASN A 277 9.52 -11.15 2.07
CA ASN A 277 9.97 -12.56 2.08
C ASN A 277 10.00 -13.17 3.49
N GLN A 278 9.99 -12.38 4.55
CA GLN A 278 9.81 -12.88 5.93
C GLN A 278 8.36 -13.26 6.22
N ILE A 279 7.42 -12.67 5.50
CA ILE A 279 5.98 -12.81 5.73
C ILE A 279 5.38 -13.85 4.79
N HIS A 280 5.82 -13.86 3.54
CA HIS A 280 5.32 -14.74 2.50
C HIS A 280 6.49 -15.33 1.69
N GLY A 281 6.49 -16.65 1.57
CA GLY A 281 7.45 -17.43 0.78
C GLY A 281 6.78 -18.24 -0.32
N PRO A 282 7.54 -19.03 -1.07
CA PRO A 282 7.01 -19.84 -2.17
C PRO A 282 5.93 -20.86 -1.77
N THR A 283 5.90 -21.26 -0.51
CA THR A 283 4.97 -22.27 0.03
C THR A 283 3.81 -21.68 0.82
N GLY A 284 3.71 -20.36 0.89
CA GLY A 284 2.64 -19.67 1.61
C GLY A 284 3.10 -18.61 2.60
N PHE A 285 2.17 -18.14 3.42
CA PHE A 285 2.46 -17.19 4.48
C PHE A 285 3.15 -17.86 5.66
N ASN A 286 4.11 -17.15 6.26
CA ASN A 286 4.73 -17.57 7.51
C ASN A 286 3.69 -17.48 8.64
N ALA A 287 3.38 -18.63 9.25
CA ALA A 287 2.34 -18.74 10.27
C ALA A 287 2.67 -18.04 11.60
N GLU A 288 3.94 -17.67 11.83
CA GLU A 288 4.43 -17.08 13.09
C GLU A 288 4.50 -15.54 13.04
N THR A 289 4.23 -14.93 11.90
CA THR A 289 4.36 -13.48 11.71
C THR A 289 3.01 -12.77 11.79
N GLU A 290 2.48 -12.33 10.64
CA GLU A 290 1.25 -11.53 10.56
C GLU A 290 -0.02 -12.37 10.58
N ILE A 291 0.07 -13.66 10.33
CA ILE A 291 -1.11 -14.54 10.23
C ILE A 291 -1.90 -14.66 11.55
N PRO A 292 -1.27 -14.78 12.74
CA PRO A 292 -2.01 -14.75 14.01
C PRO A 292 -2.81 -13.46 14.19
N VAL A 293 -2.24 -12.32 13.81
CA VAL A 293 -2.91 -11.02 13.88
C VAL A 293 -4.09 -10.97 12.91
N LEU A 294 -3.89 -11.40 11.65
CA LEU A 294 -4.94 -11.43 10.64
C LEU A 294 -6.10 -12.34 11.03
N ARG A 295 -5.80 -13.52 11.60
CA ARG A 295 -6.82 -14.44 12.12
C ARG A 295 -7.61 -13.83 13.26
N ALA A 296 -6.93 -13.15 14.19
CA ALA A 296 -7.58 -12.44 15.29
C ALA A 296 -8.49 -11.32 14.78
N MET A 297 -8.05 -10.53 13.78
CA MET A 297 -8.88 -9.50 13.15
C MET A 297 -10.12 -10.09 12.49
N VAL A 298 -10.00 -11.19 11.75
CA VAL A 298 -11.11 -11.87 11.10
C VAL A 298 -12.11 -12.42 12.12
N ALA A 299 -11.62 -13.03 13.19
CA ALA A 299 -12.47 -13.55 14.26
C ALA A 299 -13.22 -12.43 15.00
N ASP A 300 -12.52 -11.34 15.33
CA ASP A 300 -13.11 -10.18 16.01
C ASP A 300 -14.14 -9.46 15.11
N PHE A 301 -13.83 -9.27 13.83
CA PHE A 301 -14.77 -8.76 12.85
C PHE A 301 -16.07 -9.57 12.84
N ALA A 302 -15.96 -10.88 12.71
CA ALA A 302 -17.15 -11.74 12.61
C ALA A 302 -17.95 -11.78 13.92
N ALA A 303 -17.29 -11.86 15.07
CA ALA A 303 -17.92 -11.84 16.38
C ALA A 303 -18.66 -10.52 16.61
N THR A 304 -18.02 -9.41 16.31
CA THR A 304 -18.58 -8.06 16.47
C THR A 304 -19.76 -7.81 15.53
N ALA A 305 -19.65 -8.23 14.26
CA ALA A 305 -20.75 -8.10 13.31
C ALA A 305 -21.98 -8.92 13.71
N LYS A 306 -21.78 -10.16 14.17
CA LYS A 306 -22.85 -11.01 14.71
C LYS A 306 -23.50 -10.39 15.95
N ALA A 307 -22.70 -9.80 16.85
CA ALA A 307 -23.22 -9.10 18.03
C ALA A 307 -24.05 -7.86 17.66
N ASP A 308 -23.71 -7.20 16.56
CA ASP A 308 -24.48 -6.08 15.98
C ASP A 308 -25.72 -6.55 15.18
N GLY A 309 -26.01 -7.85 15.14
CA GLY A 309 -27.12 -8.42 14.38
C GLY A 309 -26.93 -8.43 12.86
N LYS A 310 -25.69 -8.32 12.37
CA LYS A 310 -25.34 -8.27 10.95
C LYS A 310 -24.75 -9.60 10.48
N LEU A 311 -24.94 -9.93 9.20
CA LEU A 311 -24.30 -11.07 8.56
C LEU A 311 -22.85 -10.69 8.18
N PRO A 312 -21.81 -11.26 8.83
CA PRO A 312 -20.43 -11.06 8.39
C PRO A 312 -20.09 -11.96 7.21
N ILE A 313 -19.42 -11.42 6.20
CA ILE A 313 -18.81 -12.18 5.11
C ILE A 313 -17.35 -11.76 4.98
N VAL A 314 -16.44 -12.73 4.86
CA VAL A 314 -15.02 -12.47 4.57
C VAL A 314 -14.77 -12.74 3.09
N LEU A 315 -14.30 -11.74 2.37
CA LEU A 315 -13.91 -11.86 0.97
C LEU A 315 -12.38 -12.03 0.90
N VAL A 316 -11.96 -13.27 0.62
CA VAL A 316 -10.55 -13.67 0.54
C VAL A 316 -10.09 -13.56 -0.91
N LEU A 317 -9.34 -12.51 -1.21
CA LEU A 317 -8.87 -12.16 -2.54
C LEU A 317 -7.42 -12.64 -2.71
N ASN A 318 -7.23 -13.70 -3.49
CA ASN A 318 -5.91 -14.22 -3.83
C ASN A 318 -5.51 -13.62 -5.17
N ASP A 319 -4.55 -12.70 -5.15
CA ASP A 319 -4.02 -12.04 -6.32
C ASP A 319 -2.74 -12.71 -6.85
N ARG A 320 -2.21 -12.21 -7.96
CA ARG A 320 -1.09 -12.81 -8.69
C ARG A 320 0.12 -13.06 -7.80
N GLY A 321 0.64 -14.30 -7.83
CA GLY A 321 1.80 -14.74 -7.05
C GLY A 321 1.49 -15.17 -5.62
N TYR A 322 0.20 -15.23 -5.25
CA TYR A 322 -0.24 -15.67 -3.92
C TYR A 322 -1.13 -16.92 -3.94
N GLU A 323 -1.40 -17.48 -5.12
CA GLU A 323 -2.10 -18.76 -5.31
C GLU A 323 -3.39 -18.85 -4.46
N ASP A 324 -3.48 -19.87 -3.59
CA ASP A 324 -4.50 -20.01 -2.55
C ASP A 324 -3.97 -19.71 -1.13
N HIS A 325 -2.79 -19.14 -1.02
CA HIS A 325 -2.04 -19.01 0.23
C HIS A 325 -2.80 -18.24 1.30
N LEU A 326 -3.52 -17.16 0.94
CA LEU A 326 -4.32 -16.41 1.91
C LEU A 326 -5.50 -17.25 2.40
N PHE A 327 -6.15 -18.00 1.51
CA PHE A 327 -7.21 -18.90 1.91
C PHE A 327 -6.69 -19.97 2.88
N GLN A 328 -5.60 -20.65 2.57
CA GLN A 328 -5.00 -21.65 3.46
C GLN A 328 -4.63 -21.06 4.83
N ALA A 329 -4.11 -19.84 4.85
CA ALA A 329 -3.78 -19.15 6.09
C ALA A 329 -5.01 -18.84 6.95
N LEU A 330 -6.16 -18.51 6.36
CA LEU A 330 -7.39 -18.11 7.07
C LEU A 330 -8.37 -19.26 7.31
N LYS A 331 -8.30 -20.33 6.51
CA LYS A 331 -9.23 -21.46 6.54
C LYS A 331 -9.52 -22.00 7.96
N PRO A 332 -8.51 -22.23 8.82
CA PRO A 332 -8.80 -22.73 10.18
C PRO A 332 -9.70 -21.80 10.99
N THR A 333 -9.53 -20.48 10.86
CA THR A 333 -10.34 -19.48 11.58
C THR A 333 -11.74 -19.37 10.97
N LEU A 334 -11.84 -19.36 9.63
CA LEU A 334 -13.12 -19.28 8.93
C LEU A 334 -14.03 -20.46 9.27
N GLU A 335 -13.47 -21.69 9.24
CA GLU A 335 -14.23 -22.91 9.51
C GLU A 335 -14.56 -23.08 10.99
N SER A 336 -13.59 -22.88 11.90
CA SER A 336 -13.82 -23.06 13.35
C SER A 336 -14.82 -22.09 13.94
N ALA A 337 -14.88 -20.84 13.43
CA ALA A 337 -15.83 -19.82 13.86
C ALA A 337 -17.10 -19.75 12.99
N SER A 338 -17.27 -20.68 12.05
CA SER A 338 -18.40 -20.73 11.08
C SER A 338 -18.66 -19.35 10.47
N ILE A 339 -17.61 -18.74 9.90
CA ILE A 339 -17.66 -17.43 9.26
C ILE A 339 -17.97 -17.65 7.78
N PRO A 340 -19.05 -17.09 7.23
CA PRO A 340 -19.31 -17.09 5.81
C PRO A 340 -18.18 -16.41 5.04
N TYR A 341 -17.71 -17.01 3.95
CA TYR A 341 -16.65 -16.46 3.14
C TYR A 341 -16.79 -16.78 1.66
N VAL A 342 -16.19 -15.95 0.83
CA VAL A 342 -15.92 -16.21 -0.58
C VAL A 342 -14.40 -16.12 -0.78
N SER A 343 -13.81 -17.14 -1.40
CA SER A 343 -12.39 -17.13 -1.73
C SER A 343 -12.18 -17.28 -3.23
N THR A 344 -11.36 -16.42 -3.79
CA THR A 344 -11.14 -16.34 -5.24
C THR A 344 -10.32 -17.47 -5.81
N HIS A 345 -9.63 -18.28 -5.00
CA HIS A 345 -8.72 -19.34 -5.49
C HIS A 345 -9.38 -20.37 -6.41
N ASN A 346 -10.69 -20.67 -6.23
CA ASN A 346 -11.47 -21.57 -7.08
C ASN A 346 -12.36 -20.85 -8.10
N ILE A 347 -12.54 -19.52 -7.97
CA ILE A 347 -13.45 -18.73 -8.79
C ILE A 347 -12.70 -18.00 -9.90
N ALA A 348 -11.61 -17.34 -9.51
CA ALA A 348 -10.69 -16.60 -10.36
C ALA A 348 -9.25 -16.91 -9.91
N PRO A 349 -8.72 -18.11 -10.22
CA PRO A 349 -7.41 -18.56 -9.77
C PRO A 349 -6.31 -17.55 -10.07
N ALA A 350 -5.44 -17.29 -9.10
CA ALA A 350 -4.31 -16.36 -9.23
C ALA A 350 -3.27 -16.80 -10.27
N THR A 351 -3.24 -18.11 -10.59
CA THR A 351 -2.39 -18.70 -11.63
C THR A 351 -2.85 -18.42 -13.05
N ASP A 352 -4.14 -18.09 -13.25
CA ASP A 352 -4.66 -17.74 -14.58
C ASP A 352 -4.57 -16.23 -14.81
N ILE A 353 -3.58 -15.81 -15.60
CA ILE A 353 -3.34 -14.41 -15.92
C ILE A 353 -4.54 -13.72 -16.60
N ARG A 354 -5.44 -14.47 -17.24
CA ARG A 354 -6.64 -13.94 -17.90
C ARG A 354 -7.65 -13.37 -16.91
N ASN A 355 -7.53 -13.68 -15.64
CA ASN A 355 -8.37 -13.13 -14.58
C ASN A 355 -7.95 -11.69 -14.19
N PHE A 356 -6.81 -11.18 -14.70
CA PHE A 356 -6.22 -9.92 -14.27
C PHE A 356 -5.99 -8.96 -15.42
N VAL A 357 -6.21 -7.67 -15.17
CA VAL A 357 -5.79 -6.59 -16.07
C VAL A 357 -4.33 -6.18 -15.80
N GLY A 358 -3.79 -5.26 -16.62
CA GLY A 358 -2.37 -4.91 -16.61
C GLY A 358 -1.85 -4.35 -15.29
N ASP A 359 -2.69 -3.68 -14.51
CA ASP A 359 -2.35 -3.10 -13.20
C ASP A 359 -2.53 -4.09 -12.02
N GLY A 360 -2.94 -5.33 -12.32
CA GLY A 360 -3.10 -6.41 -11.35
C GLY A 360 -4.51 -6.57 -10.76
N HIS A 361 -5.46 -5.68 -11.07
CA HIS A 361 -6.85 -5.86 -10.67
C HIS A 361 -7.50 -7.02 -11.42
N PHE A 362 -8.61 -7.54 -10.87
CA PHE A 362 -9.42 -8.54 -11.57
C PHE A 362 -10.08 -7.94 -12.81
N THR A 363 -10.24 -8.77 -13.86
CA THR A 363 -11.04 -8.40 -15.02
C THR A 363 -12.52 -8.28 -14.63
N GLU A 364 -13.32 -7.62 -15.47
CA GLU A 364 -14.78 -7.51 -15.28
C GLU A 364 -15.43 -8.90 -15.16
N SER A 365 -15.01 -9.85 -15.99
CA SER A 365 -15.53 -11.24 -15.94
C SER A 365 -15.17 -11.94 -14.63
N ALA A 366 -13.97 -11.77 -14.12
CA ALA A 366 -13.56 -12.33 -12.84
C ALA A 366 -14.34 -11.67 -11.67
N ASN A 367 -14.48 -10.34 -11.67
CA ASN A 367 -15.27 -9.63 -10.68
C ASN A 367 -16.75 -10.09 -10.68
N LYS A 368 -17.31 -10.39 -11.87
CA LYS A 368 -18.68 -10.91 -11.99
C LYS A 368 -18.82 -12.29 -11.33
N LEU A 369 -17.90 -13.21 -11.58
CA LEU A 369 -17.91 -14.53 -10.95
C LEU A 369 -17.77 -14.44 -9.42
N ILE A 370 -16.94 -13.52 -8.92
CA ILE A 370 -16.77 -13.28 -7.49
C ILE A 370 -18.05 -12.70 -6.90
N ALA A 371 -18.65 -11.71 -7.55
CA ALA A 371 -19.93 -11.12 -7.15
C ALA A 371 -21.05 -12.18 -7.10
N GLU A 372 -21.18 -13.04 -8.11
CA GLU A 372 -22.13 -14.15 -8.14
C GLU A 372 -21.95 -15.09 -6.92
N ALA A 373 -20.71 -15.37 -6.54
CA ALA A 373 -20.42 -16.21 -5.38
C ALA A 373 -20.85 -15.53 -4.06
N VAL A 374 -20.63 -14.22 -3.92
CA VAL A 374 -21.12 -13.47 -2.76
C VAL A 374 -22.64 -13.45 -2.74
N LEU A 375 -23.32 -13.17 -3.86
CA LEU A 375 -24.76 -13.13 -3.97
C LEU A 375 -25.44 -14.48 -3.64
N LYS A 376 -24.76 -15.60 -3.84
CA LYS A 376 -25.25 -16.94 -3.44
C LYS A 376 -25.30 -17.11 -1.92
N LEU A 377 -24.45 -16.42 -1.15
CA LEU A 377 -24.48 -16.45 0.32
C LEU A 377 -25.60 -15.59 0.91
N LEU A 378 -26.25 -14.73 0.10
CA LEU A 378 -27.31 -13.84 0.52
C LEU A 378 -28.73 -14.41 0.28
N LYS A 379 -28.81 -15.58 -0.33
CA LYS A 379 -30.05 -16.33 -0.59
C LYS A 379 -30.38 -17.27 0.55
#